data_5444ba3943626e8e1023bc074e2ef523
#
_entry.id   5444ba3943626e8e1023bc074e2ef523
#
_cell.length_a   1.000
_cell.length_b   1.000
_cell.length_c   1.000
_cell.angle_alpha   90.00
_cell.angle_beta   90.00
_cell.angle_gamma   90.00
#
_symmetry.space_group_name_H-M   'P 1'
#
loop_
_entity.id
_entity.type
_entity.pdbx_description
1 polymer ?
#
loop_
_entity_poly.entity_id
_entity_poly.type
_entity_poly.pdbx_seq_one_letter_code
_entity_poly.pdbx_strand_id
1 'polypeptide(L)'
;SRMINHVFSPDEMWTEVGISTVDQSAPYYRTDGYWNGAVWFPHQWMVWKALLDLGEGEKAYQVATTALNTWEKECKESYYTFEHFIISSQRGAGWHQFSGLSSPILNWFAAYYRIGKVSTGFEVWISNSHFNDDYTQYQAEIAFDDSTVPHQRTILVCMNPEKDYQVTFNGKVVESKTYHQGLLEITLPSTNKSGKLTVTSVWHYKPYTG
;
A
#
# COMPACT_ATOMS: atom_id res chain seq x y z
N SER A 1 -15.31 8.36 1.99
CA SER A 1 -16.50 8.12 1.15
C SER A 1 -17.33 6.97 1.71
N ARG A 2 -18.64 6.88 1.33
CA ARG A 2 -19.51 5.78 1.79
C ARG A 2 -18.95 4.40 1.42
N MET A 3 -18.38 4.26 0.22
CA MET A 3 -17.77 3.01 -0.24
C MET A 3 -16.59 2.59 0.64
N ILE A 4 -15.69 3.50 0.95
CA ILE A 4 -14.54 3.21 1.82
C ILE A 4 -15.00 2.77 3.21
N ASN A 5 -15.98 3.45 3.80
CA ASN A 5 -16.53 3.06 5.09
C ASN A 5 -17.13 1.65 5.06
N HIS A 6 -17.85 1.29 3.99
CA HIS A 6 -18.40 -0.04 3.78
C HIS A 6 -17.29 -1.12 3.69
N VAL A 7 -16.25 -0.87 2.88
CA VAL A 7 -15.14 -1.82 2.71
C VAL A 7 -14.38 -2.07 4.02
N PHE A 8 -14.25 -1.05 4.88
CA PHE A 8 -13.49 -1.15 6.13
C PHE A 8 -14.37 -1.37 7.37
N SER A 9 -15.67 -1.58 7.19
CA SER A 9 -16.58 -1.94 8.28
C SER A 9 -16.45 -3.42 8.63
N PRO A 10 -16.17 -3.77 9.91
CA PRO A 10 -16.10 -5.17 10.34
C PRO A 10 -17.46 -5.88 10.32
N ASP A 11 -18.56 -5.13 10.27
CA ASP A 11 -19.91 -5.67 10.15
C ASP A 11 -20.32 -5.89 8.67
N GLU A 12 -19.50 -5.42 7.70
CA GLU A 12 -19.80 -5.46 6.28
C GLU A 12 -18.76 -6.25 5.49
N MET A 13 -17.57 -5.69 5.21
CA MET A 13 -16.59 -6.38 4.36
C MET A 13 -15.23 -6.62 5.01
N TRP A 14 -14.87 -5.86 6.04
CA TRP A 14 -13.55 -6.02 6.66
C TRP A 14 -13.50 -7.22 7.59
N THR A 15 -12.46 -8.03 7.49
CA THR A 15 -12.21 -9.19 8.37
C THR A 15 -10.77 -9.17 8.91
N GLU A 16 -10.46 -10.06 9.83
CA GLU A 16 -9.12 -10.19 10.42
C GLU A 16 -8.04 -10.60 9.40
N VAL A 17 -8.43 -11.18 8.25
CA VAL A 17 -7.51 -11.59 7.19
C VAL A 17 -7.58 -10.69 5.96
N GLY A 18 -8.42 -9.67 5.96
CA GLY A 18 -8.58 -8.68 4.90
C GLY A 18 -10.04 -8.49 4.45
N ILE A 19 -10.24 -7.95 3.26
CA ILE A 19 -11.56 -7.65 2.70
C ILE A 19 -12.18 -8.94 2.17
N SER A 20 -13.37 -9.31 2.65
CA SER A 20 -14.14 -10.46 2.13
C SER A 20 -14.57 -10.24 0.68
N THR A 21 -14.82 -11.32 -0.05
CA THR A 21 -15.29 -11.24 -1.45
C THR A 21 -16.72 -10.77 -1.60
N VAL A 22 -17.52 -10.87 -0.53
CA VAL A 22 -18.90 -10.41 -0.48
C VAL A 22 -19.19 -9.80 0.88
N ASP A 23 -20.21 -8.96 0.95
CA ASP A 23 -20.72 -8.39 2.20
C ASP A 23 -21.17 -9.51 3.15
N GLN A 24 -20.82 -9.40 4.43
CA GLN A 24 -21.13 -10.39 5.47
C GLN A 24 -22.64 -10.48 5.76
N SER A 25 -23.42 -9.48 5.37
CA SER A 25 -24.89 -9.51 5.46
C SER A 25 -25.55 -10.28 4.30
N ALA A 26 -24.78 -10.64 3.26
CA ALA A 26 -25.35 -11.39 2.14
C ALA A 26 -25.80 -12.79 2.58
N PRO A 27 -27.00 -13.25 2.17
CA PRO A 27 -27.56 -14.53 2.63
C PRO A 27 -26.72 -15.76 2.21
N TYR A 28 -25.82 -15.60 1.28
CA TYR A 28 -24.91 -16.65 0.82
C TYR A 28 -23.48 -16.48 1.34
N TYR A 29 -23.21 -15.49 2.21
CA TYR A 29 -21.91 -15.31 2.83
C TYR A 29 -21.53 -16.50 3.73
N ARG A 30 -20.27 -16.90 3.65
CA ARG A 30 -19.72 -17.98 4.49
C ARG A 30 -18.31 -17.63 4.92
N THR A 31 -18.05 -17.74 6.22
CA THR A 31 -16.70 -17.53 6.79
C THR A 31 -15.68 -18.60 6.37
N ASP A 32 -16.16 -19.74 5.87
CA ASP A 32 -15.38 -20.85 5.29
C ASP A 32 -15.62 -21.00 3.77
N GLY A 33 -16.16 -19.94 3.14
CA GLY A 33 -16.53 -19.96 1.72
C GLY A 33 -15.35 -19.86 0.77
N TYR A 34 -15.66 -19.82 -0.52
CA TYR A 34 -14.73 -19.63 -1.64
C TYR A 34 -14.86 -18.22 -2.20
N TRP A 35 -15.63 -18.01 -3.28
CA TRP A 35 -15.97 -16.69 -3.82
C TRP A 35 -17.14 -16.00 -3.10
N ASN A 36 -17.60 -16.54 -2.01
CA ASN A 36 -18.68 -16.05 -1.17
C ASN A 36 -18.26 -15.81 0.28
N GLY A 37 -17.01 -15.45 0.49
CA GLY A 37 -16.51 -15.09 1.81
C GLY A 37 -14.98 -14.98 1.89
N ALA A 38 -14.24 -15.95 1.36
CA ALA A 38 -12.79 -15.98 1.48
C ALA A 38 -12.08 -14.71 0.99
N VAL A 39 -10.87 -14.48 1.49
CA VAL A 39 -10.03 -13.34 1.12
C VAL A 39 -9.05 -13.76 0.03
N TRP A 40 -9.00 -12.97 -1.04
CA TRP A 40 -8.17 -13.20 -2.22
C TRP A 40 -7.22 -12.03 -2.44
N PHE A 41 -5.93 -12.26 -2.44
CA PHE A 41 -4.95 -11.18 -2.51
C PHE A 41 -4.99 -10.33 -3.79
N PRO A 42 -5.31 -10.84 -4.98
CA PRO A 42 -5.46 -9.99 -6.16
C PRO A 42 -6.51 -8.88 -6.00
N HIS A 43 -7.65 -9.18 -5.35
CA HIS A 43 -8.69 -8.18 -5.06
C HIS A 43 -8.19 -7.15 -4.04
N GLN A 44 -7.49 -7.61 -3.00
CA GLN A 44 -6.87 -6.73 -2.01
C GLN A 44 -5.88 -5.78 -2.68
N TRP A 45 -5.10 -6.28 -3.66
CA TRP A 45 -4.15 -5.47 -4.39
C TRP A 45 -4.82 -4.39 -5.25
N MET A 46 -5.92 -4.72 -5.93
CA MET A 46 -6.70 -3.73 -6.70
C MET A 46 -7.26 -2.63 -5.78
N VAL A 47 -7.82 -3.01 -4.64
CA VAL A 47 -8.33 -2.05 -3.64
C VAL A 47 -7.20 -1.21 -3.09
N TRP A 48 -6.05 -1.80 -2.77
CA TRP A 48 -4.86 -1.10 -2.31
C TRP A 48 -4.39 -0.02 -3.31
N LYS A 49 -4.33 -0.35 -4.59
CA LYS A 49 -3.98 0.60 -5.65
C LYS A 49 -4.99 1.75 -5.74
N ALA A 50 -6.28 1.44 -5.70
CA ALA A 50 -7.35 2.43 -5.71
C ALA A 50 -7.30 3.35 -4.47
N LEU A 51 -6.96 2.83 -3.30
CA LEU A 51 -6.80 3.62 -2.08
C LEU A 51 -5.64 4.62 -2.20
N LEU A 52 -4.54 4.24 -2.85
CA LEU A 52 -3.43 5.16 -3.16
C LEU A 52 -3.90 6.30 -4.09
N ASP A 53 -4.70 5.98 -5.11
CA ASP A 53 -5.29 6.99 -6.01
C ASP A 53 -6.26 7.92 -5.27
N LEU A 54 -6.97 7.43 -4.27
CA LEU A 54 -7.92 8.23 -3.48
C LEU A 54 -7.27 9.03 -2.33
N GLY A 55 -5.94 8.97 -2.19
CA GLY A 55 -5.23 9.63 -1.08
C GLY A 55 -5.46 8.98 0.28
N GLU A 56 -5.97 7.75 0.31
CA GLU A 56 -6.28 6.98 1.53
C GLU A 56 -5.11 6.07 1.94
N GLY A 57 -3.91 6.65 2.06
CA GLY A 57 -2.66 5.93 2.32
C GLY A 57 -2.71 5.06 3.57
N GLU A 58 -3.34 5.54 4.65
CA GLU A 58 -3.49 4.79 5.90
C GLU A 58 -4.30 3.50 5.73
N LYS A 59 -5.38 3.56 4.95
CA LYS A 59 -6.18 2.38 4.61
C LYS A 59 -5.45 1.44 3.65
N ALA A 60 -4.69 2.00 2.71
CA ALA A 60 -3.81 1.22 1.86
C ALA A 60 -2.76 0.45 2.69
N TYR A 61 -2.15 1.11 3.68
CA TYR A 61 -1.23 0.47 4.61
C TYR A 61 -1.90 -0.66 5.42
N GLN A 62 -3.12 -0.42 5.90
CA GLN A 62 -3.91 -1.43 6.62
C GLN A 62 -4.16 -2.68 5.76
N VAL A 63 -4.58 -2.52 4.50
CA VAL A 63 -4.77 -3.66 3.57
C VAL A 63 -3.47 -4.44 3.37
N ALA A 64 -2.38 -3.75 3.06
CA ALA A 64 -1.09 -4.38 2.78
C ALA A 64 -0.53 -5.13 4.00
N THR A 65 -0.55 -4.50 5.18
CA THR A 65 0.00 -5.11 6.40
C THR A 65 -0.84 -6.29 6.88
N THR A 66 -2.18 -6.22 6.76
CA THR A 66 -3.05 -7.36 7.07
C THR A 66 -2.73 -8.54 6.16
N ALA A 67 -2.59 -8.32 4.86
CA ALA A 67 -2.25 -9.38 3.91
C ALA A 67 -0.84 -9.96 4.17
N LEU A 68 0.16 -9.09 4.42
CA LEU A 68 1.52 -9.53 4.73
C LEU A 68 1.57 -10.38 6.01
N ASN A 69 0.89 -9.96 7.08
CA ASN A 69 0.84 -10.69 8.34
C ASN A 69 0.12 -12.05 8.19
N THR A 70 -0.98 -12.08 7.45
CA THR A 70 -1.74 -13.31 7.17
C THR A 70 -0.88 -14.31 6.39
N TRP A 71 -0.19 -13.83 5.36
CA TRP A 71 0.69 -14.65 4.52
C TRP A 71 1.92 -15.12 5.30
N GLU A 72 2.55 -14.26 6.09
CA GLU A 72 3.71 -14.60 6.92
C GLU A 72 3.38 -15.70 7.94
N LYS A 73 2.23 -15.57 8.62
CA LYS A 73 1.74 -16.57 9.57
C LYS A 73 1.57 -17.94 8.90
N GLU A 74 0.94 -17.97 7.74
CA GLU A 74 0.73 -19.22 7.00
C GLU A 74 2.04 -19.83 6.52
N CYS A 75 2.93 -19.04 5.91
CA CYS A 75 4.19 -19.53 5.38
C CYS A 75 5.15 -20.04 6.47
N LYS A 76 5.15 -19.45 7.66
CA LYS A 76 5.95 -19.93 8.80
C LYS A 76 5.54 -21.32 9.27
N GLU A 77 4.27 -21.66 9.12
CA GLU A 77 3.73 -22.94 9.58
C GLU A 77 3.70 -24.03 8.50
N SER A 78 3.29 -23.67 7.27
CA SER A 78 3.05 -24.63 6.20
C SER A 78 4.11 -24.64 5.10
N TYR A 79 4.86 -23.53 4.91
CA TYR A 79 5.77 -23.28 3.79
C TYR A 79 5.07 -23.24 2.42
N TYR A 80 3.75 -23.03 2.38
CA TYR A 80 2.95 -23.00 1.15
C TYR A 80 2.45 -21.60 0.81
N THR A 81 2.15 -21.38 -0.48
CA THR A 81 1.52 -20.19 -1.04
C THR A 81 0.12 -20.54 -1.52
N PHE A 82 -0.89 -20.30 -0.71
CA PHE A 82 -2.25 -20.72 -0.98
C PHE A 82 -2.99 -19.82 -1.97
N GLU A 83 -4.08 -20.36 -2.51
CA GLU A 83 -4.97 -19.73 -3.46
C GLU A 83 -5.75 -18.58 -2.82
N HIS A 84 -6.27 -18.79 -1.61
CA HIS A 84 -7.07 -17.83 -0.84
C HIS A 84 -6.93 -18.10 0.67
N PHE A 85 -7.54 -17.24 1.48
CA PHE A 85 -7.53 -17.36 2.95
C PHE A 85 -8.95 -17.43 3.49
N ILE A 86 -9.18 -18.42 4.36
CA ILE A 86 -10.44 -18.65 5.03
C ILE A 86 -10.56 -17.73 6.25
N ILE A 87 -11.69 -17.05 6.40
CA ILE A 87 -11.91 -16.07 7.47
C ILE A 87 -11.98 -16.76 8.85
N SER A 88 -12.78 -17.83 8.97
CA SER A 88 -12.98 -18.52 10.25
C SER A 88 -11.72 -19.19 10.81
N SER A 89 -10.87 -19.73 9.98
CA SER A 89 -9.62 -20.39 10.40
C SER A 89 -8.39 -19.47 10.36
N GLN A 90 -8.46 -18.37 9.61
CA GLN A 90 -7.35 -17.48 9.29
C GLN A 90 -6.19 -18.22 8.59
N ARG A 91 -6.49 -19.31 7.89
CA ARG A 91 -5.53 -20.18 7.23
C ARG A 91 -5.70 -20.15 5.72
N GLY A 92 -4.61 -20.43 5.02
CA GLY A 92 -4.62 -20.66 3.58
C GLY A 92 -5.45 -21.87 3.20
N ALA A 93 -6.10 -21.80 2.04
CA ALA A 93 -6.93 -22.87 1.49
C ALA A 93 -6.88 -22.87 -0.05
N GLY A 94 -7.52 -23.85 -0.65
CA GLY A 94 -7.47 -24.10 -2.07
C GLY A 94 -6.14 -24.74 -2.47
N TRP A 95 -5.63 -24.40 -3.66
CA TRP A 95 -4.37 -24.96 -4.13
C TRP A 95 -3.18 -24.41 -3.33
N HIS A 96 -2.40 -25.29 -2.74
CA HIS A 96 -1.31 -24.96 -1.81
C HIS A 96 -0.01 -24.49 -2.49
N GLN A 97 0.06 -24.47 -3.79
CA GLN A 97 1.20 -23.99 -4.59
C GLN A 97 0.73 -22.98 -5.65
N PHE A 98 -0.10 -22.01 -5.25
CA PHE A 98 -0.67 -21.02 -6.15
C PHE A 98 0.02 -19.67 -6.02
N SER A 99 1.31 -19.61 -6.35
CA SER A 99 2.12 -18.37 -6.26
C SER A 99 1.54 -17.20 -7.08
N GLY A 100 0.83 -17.48 -8.17
CA GLY A 100 0.17 -16.44 -8.98
C GLY A 100 -0.84 -15.61 -8.17
N LEU A 101 -1.66 -16.24 -7.34
CA LEU A 101 -2.63 -15.55 -6.48
C LEU A 101 -1.99 -14.94 -5.22
N SER A 102 -0.84 -15.46 -4.79
CA SER A 102 -0.07 -14.89 -3.68
C SER A 102 0.94 -13.81 -4.12
N SER A 103 1.12 -13.59 -5.42
CA SER A 103 2.10 -12.63 -5.96
C SER A 103 1.94 -11.18 -5.47
N PRO A 104 0.74 -10.66 -5.11
CA PRO A 104 0.60 -9.34 -4.51
C PRO A 104 1.47 -9.09 -3.27
N ILE A 105 1.80 -10.13 -2.52
CA ILE A 105 2.72 -10.07 -1.37
C ILE A 105 4.06 -9.44 -1.75
N LEU A 106 4.62 -9.79 -2.92
CA LEU A 106 5.89 -9.23 -3.40
C LEU A 106 5.78 -7.72 -3.68
N ASN A 107 4.62 -7.28 -4.20
CA ASN A 107 4.36 -5.87 -4.45
C ASN A 107 4.24 -5.08 -3.15
N TRP A 108 3.47 -5.58 -2.17
CA TRP A 108 3.31 -4.92 -0.87
C TRP A 108 4.62 -4.90 -0.09
N PHE A 109 5.34 -6.03 -0.05
CA PHE A 109 6.66 -6.06 0.59
C PHE A 109 7.61 -5.05 -0.06
N ALA A 110 7.67 -5.00 -1.39
CA ALA A 110 8.52 -4.04 -2.09
C ALA A 110 8.07 -2.59 -1.84
N ALA A 111 6.75 -2.32 -1.85
CA ALA A 111 6.19 -0.98 -1.67
C ALA A 111 6.48 -0.38 -0.29
N TYR A 112 6.55 -1.21 0.75
CA TYR A 112 6.69 -0.73 2.13
C TYR A 112 8.08 -0.98 2.73
N TYR A 113 8.88 -1.94 2.21
CA TYR A 113 10.12 -2.35 2.87
C TYR A 113 11.36 -2.34 1.98
N ARG A 114 11.21 -2.25 0.65
CA ARG A 114 12.37 -2.29 -0.24
C ARG A 114 12.92 -0.90 -0.51
N ILE A 115 14.10 -0.58 0.02
CA ILE A 115 14.83 0.66 -0.27
C ILE A 115 15.02 0.82 -1.79
N GLY A 116 14.82 2.05 -2.28
CA GLY A 116 14.87 2.38 -3.69
C GLY A 116 13.62 2.00 -4.47
N LYS A 117 12.50 1.67 -3.78
CA LYS A 117 11.21 1.38 -4.42
C LYS A 117 10.27 2.57 -4.31
N VAL A 118 9.58 2.84 -5.43
CA VAL A 118 8.44 3.77 -5.51
C VAL A 118 7.20 3.00 -5.90
N SER A 119 6.07 3.34 -5.31
CA SER A 119 4.77 2.72 -5.61
C SER A 119 3.66 3.76 -5.66
N THR A 120 2.78 3.63 -6.64
CA THR A 120 1.65 4.54 -6.91
C THR A 120 0.35 3.76 -7.09
N GLY A 121 -0.75 4.47 -7.14
CA GLY A 121 -2.03 3.96 -7.63
C GLY A 121 -2.03 3.67 -9.15
N PHE A 122 -3.22 3.63 -9.75
CA PHE A 122 -3.40 3.43 -11.19
C PHE A 122 -3.34 4.73 -11.99
N GLU A 123 -3.65 5.87 -11.35
CA GLU A 123 -3.79 7.19 -11.99
C GLU A 123 -2.51 8.03 -11.97
N VAL A 124 -1.40 7.47 -11.50
CA VAL A 124 -0.13 8.21 -11.32
C VAL A 124 0.98 7.52 -12.08
N TRP A 125 1.56 8.22 -13.03
CA TRP A 125 2.72 7.78 -13.81
C TRP A 125 3.99 8.46 -13.34
N ILE A 126 5.06 7.69 -13.28
CA ILE A 126 6.39 8.15 -12.89
C ILE A 126 7.34 7.99 -14.05
N SER A 127 8.02 9.07 -14.42
CA SER A 127 9.09 9.08 -15.41
C SER A 127 10.32 9.82 -14.86
N ASN A 128 11.46 9.68 -15.55
CA ASN A 128 12.73 10.30 -15.13
C ASN A 128 13.06 10.08 -13.65
N SER A 129 12.76 8.87 -13.17
CA SER A 129 12.89 8.46 -11.78
C SER A 129 14.36 8.13 -11.46
N HIS A 130 14.91 8.76 -10.43
CA HIS A 130 16.30 8.57 -10.03
C HIS A 130 16.46 8.66 -8.52
N PHE A 131 17.15 7.65 -7.95
CA PHE A 131 17.74 7.70 -6.62
C PHE A 131 19.24 7.94 -6.73
N ASN A 132 19.83 8.65 -5.78
CA ASN A 132 21.28 8.64 -5.63
C ASN A 132 21.77 7.30 -5.04
N ASP A 133 23.08 7.08 -5.04
CA ASP A 133 23.70 5.77 -4.72
C ASP A 133 23.39 5.27 -3.30
N ASP A 134 23.21 6.18 -2.34
CA ASP A 134 22.93 5.86 -0.93
C ASP A 134 21.45 5.99 -0.56
N TYR A 135 20.57 6.23 -1.54
CA TYR A 135 19.11 6.39 -1.35
C TYR A 135 18.70 7.50 -0.39
N THR A 136 19.50 8.55 -0.28
CA THR A 136 19.22 9.73 0.54
C THR A 136 18.56 10.87 -0.25
N GLN A 137 18.51 10.73 -1.57
CA GLN A 137 17.81 11.64 -2.47
C GLN A 137 17.03 10.86 -3.51
N TYR A 138 15.83 11.37 -3.84
CA TYR A 138 15.00 10.86 -4.91
C TYR A 138 14.36 12.01 -5.67
N GLN A 139 14.27 11.89 -7.00
CA GLN A 139 13.52 12.80 -7.84
C GLN A 139 12.87 12.07 -9.00
N ALA A 140 11.70 12.57 -9.40
CA ALA A 140 10.95 12.03 -10.53
C ALA A 140 10.02 13.09 -11.12
N GLU A 141 9.66 12.87 -12.37
CA GLU A 141 8.53 13.55 -13.00
C GLU A 141 7.26 12.74 -12.76
N ILE A 142 6.22 13.42 -12.28
CA ILE A 142 4.92 12.83 -11.97
C ILE A 142 3.90 13.35 -12.97
N ALA A 143 3.17 12.44 -13.60
CA ALA A 143 2.00 12.74 -14.41
C ALA A 143 0.77 12.05 -13.85
N PHE A 144 -0.40 12.65 -14.06
CA PHE A 144 -1.69 12.17 -13.56
C PHE A 144 -2.62 11.88 -14.74
N ASP A 145 -3.63 11.03 -14.51
CA ASP A 145 -4.75 10.90 -15.40
C ASP A 145 -5.56 12.21 -15.40
N ASP A 146 -5.63 12.86 -16.53
CA ASP A 146 -6.35 14.12 -16.72
C ASP A 146 -7.85 13.93 -16.98
N SER A 147 -8.29 12.69 -17.18
CA SER A 147 -9.71 12.34 -17.34
C SER A 147 -10.48 12.37 -16.03
N THR A 148 -9.78 12.37 -14.88
CA THR A 148 -10.39 12.38 -13.55
C THR A 148 -10.48 13.79 -12.95
N VAL A 149 -11.43 13.99 -12.04
CA VAL A 149 -11.50 15.24 -11.26
C VAL A 149 -10.26 15.34 -10.35
N PRO A 150 -9.62 16.53 -10.27
CA PRO A 150 -8.46 16.70 -9.40
C PRO A 150 -8.76 16.34 -7.94
N HIS A 151 -7.95 15.48 -7.35
CA HIS A 151 -8.03 15.04 -5.97
C HIS A 151 -6.63 14.71 -5.41
N GLN A 152 -6.52 14.49 -4.11
CA GLN A 152 -5.27 14.06 -3.49
C GLN A 152 -4.97 12.61 -3.86
N ARG A 153 -3.68 12.31 -4.01
CA ARG A 153 -3.17 10.96 -4.27
C ARG A 153 -2.01 10.65 -3.35
N THR A 154 -1.78 9.38 -3.07
CA THR A 154 -0.68 8.91 -2.24
C THR A 154 0.39 8.24 -3.11
N ILE A 155 1.65 8.59 -2.87
CA ILE A 155 2.83 7.90 -3.40
C ILE A 155 3.62 7.33 -2.22
N LEU A 156 4.11 6.11 -2.36
CA LEU A 156 5.02 5.48 -1.40
C LEU A 156 6.44 5.52 -1.96
N VAL A 157 7.39 5.99 -1.15
CA VAL A 157 8.81 6.03 -1.51
C VAL A 157 9.64 5.44 -0.36
N CYS A 158 10.40 4.39 -0.65
CA CYS A 158 11.31 3.78 0.33
C CYS A 158 12.72 4.34 0.17
N MET A 159 13.15 5.10 1.15
CA MET A 159 14.43 5.78 1.24
C MET A 159 15.39 5.06 2.21
N ASN A 160 16.59 5.58 2.37
CA ASN A 160 17.54 5.12 3.39
C ASN A 160 16.94 5.32 4.81
N PRO A 161 16.83 4.27 5.64
CA PRO A 161 16.18 4.37 6.97
C PRO A 161 17.00 5.15 8.01
N GLU A 162 18.25 5.52 7.73
CA GLU A 162 19.11 6.24 8.67
C GLU A 162 18.95 7.76 8.62
N LYS A 163 18.04 8.27 7.77
CA LYS A 163 17.83 9.71 7.55
C LYS A 163 16.37 10.10 7.72
N ASP A 164 16.17 11.38 8.00
CA ASP A 164 14.87 12.05 7.89
C ASP A 164 14.81 12.82 6.57
N TYR A 165 13.60 13.13 6.10
CA TYR A 165 13.40 13.62 4.75
C TYR A 165 12.45 14.80 4.68
N GLN A 166 12.74 15.72 3.77
CA GLN A 166 11.81 16.73 3.29
C GLN A 166 11.35 16.33 1.88
N VAL A 167 10.05 16.49 1.64
CA VAL A 167 9.43 16.20 0.35
C VAL A 167 8.89 17.47 -0.26
N THR A 168 9.17 17.67 -1.54
CA THR A 168 8.60 18.81 -2.30
C THR A 168 7.97 18.32 -3.61
N PHE A 169 6.85 18.96 -3.99
CA PHE A 169 6.24 18.83 -5.30
C PHE A 169 6.20 20.19 -5.99
N ASN A 170 6.82 20.32 -7.15
CA ASN A 170 7.04 21.60 -7.84
C ASN A 170 7.67 22.69 -6.94
N GLY A 171 8.65 22.30 -6.11
CA GLY A 171 9.36 23.17 -5.19
C GLY A 171 8.56 23.58 -3.92
N LYS A 172 7.32 23.14 -3.78
CA LYS A 172 6.52 23.38 -2.56
C LYS A 172 6.57 22.15 -1.66
N VAL A 173 6.79 22.36 -0.37
CA VAL A 173 6.75 21.30 0.63
C VAL A 173 5.37 20.64 0.62
N VAL A 174 5.37 19.30 0.62
CA VAL A 174 4.15 18.48 0.71
C VAL A 174 4.21 17.57 1.93
N GLU A 175 3.04 17.18 2.42
CA GLU A 175 2.91 16.33 3.59
C GLU A 175 3.45 14.91 3.28
N SER A 176 4.18 14.37 4.26
CA SER A 176 4.59 12.97 4.25
C SER A 176 4.45 12.36 5.64
N LYS A 177 3.99 11.11 5.69
CA LYS A 177 3.87 10.32 6.91
C LYS A 177 4.85 9.15 6.84
N THR A 178 5.36 8.75 8.00
CA THR A 178 6.27 7.62 8.14
C THR A 178 5.68 6.59 9.10
N TYR A 179 5.55 5.32 8.66
CA TYR A 179 5.15 4.20 9.52
C TYR A 179 6.35 3.52 10.16
N HIS A 180 7.47 3.52 9.47
CA HIS A 180 8.77 3.09 9.96
C HIS A 180 9.87 3.88 9.22
N GLN A 181 11.09 3.88 9.77
CA GLN A 181 12.20 4.64 9.19
C GLN A 181 12.44 4.27 7.72
N GLY A 182 12.60 5.30 6.90
CA GLY A 182 12.85 5.19 5.46
C GLY A 182 11.60 5.06 4.58
N LEU A 183 10.44 4.67 5.09
CA LEU A 183 9.20 4.67 4.31
C LEU A 183 8.54 6.05 4.38
N LEU A 184 8.30 6.66 3.24
CA LEU A 184 7.54 7.90 3.09
C LEU A 184 6.20 7.61 2.38
N GLU A 185 5.11 7.85 3.07
CA GLU A 185 3.78 7.99 2.49
C GLU A 185 3.58 9.47 2.17
N ILE A 186 3.61 9.81 0.91
CA ILE A 186 3.57 11.20 0.43
C ILE A 186 2.18 11.51 -0.07
N THR A 187 1.54 12.55 0.49
CA THR A 187 0.26 13.05 0.01
C THR A 187 0.49 14.13 -1.04
N LEU A 188 0.19 13.80 -2.29
CA LEU A 188 0.24 14.76 -3.39
C LEU A 188 -0.95 15.73 -3.34
N PRO A 189 -0.76 17.00 -3.76
CA PRO A 189 -1.83 17.98 -3.77
C PRO A 189 -2.96 17.57 -4.74
N SER A 190 -4.15 18.11 -4.53
CA SER A 190 -5.30 17.93 -5.42
C SER A 190 -5.07 18.64 -6.75
N THR A 191 -4.43 17.97 -7.70
CA THR A 191 -4.10 18.49 -9.03
C THR A 191 -3.97 17.35 -10.04
N ASN A 192 -4.24 17.64 -11.33
CA ASN A 192 -3.89 16.78 -12.45
C ASN A 192 -2.74 17.39 -13.29
N LYS A 193 -2.10 18.47 -12.81
CA LYS A 193 -0.94 19.04 -13.48
C LYS A 193 0.30 18.24 -13.14
N SER A 194 0.99 17.75 -14.15
CA SER A 194 2.31 17.12 -14.03
C SER A 194 3.29 17.98 -13.26
N GLY A 195 4.22 17.34 -12.58
CA GLY A 195 5.18 18.06 -11.77
C GLY A 195 6.37 17.22 -11.34
N LYS A 196 7.35 17.92 -10.75
CA LYS A 196 8.55 17.31 -10.21
C LYS A 196 8.38 17.01 -8.74
N LEU A 197 8.52 15.72 -8.37
CA LEU A 197 8.65 15.26 -6.99
C LEU A 197 10.13 15.21 -6.61
N THR A 198 10.48 15.74 -5.46
CA THR A 198 11.84 15.67 -4.92
C THR A 198 11.77 15.28 -3.45
N VAL A 199 12.58 14.29 -3.06
CA VAL A 199 12.79 13.87 -1.68
C VAL A 199 14.26 14.08 -1.35
N THR A 200 14.55 14.78 -0.27
CA THR A 200 15.92 15.10 0.13
C THR A 200 16.09 14.85 1.62
N SER A 201 17.18 14.20 2.00
CA SER A 201 17.52 14.03 3.42
C SER A 201 17.74 15.38 4.10
N VAL A 202 17.28 15.50 5.35
CA VAL A 202 17.47 16.65 6.19
C VAL A 202 18.48 16.33 7.30
N TRP A 203 19.31 17.32 7.64
CA TRP A 203 20.22 17.21 8.76
C TRP A 203 19.48 17.66 10.03
N HIS A 204 19.33 16.76 11.01
CA HIS A 204 19.02 17.16 12.37
C HIS A 204 20.32 17.39 13.13
N TYR A 205 20.57 18.63 13.49
CA TYR A 205 21.56 18.96 14.50
C TYR A 205 21.06 18.37 15.83
N LYS A 206 21.57 17.21 16.24
CA LYS A 206 21.41 16.78 17.64
C LYS A 206 22.41 17.57 18.46
N PRO A 207 21.98 18.52 19.32
CA PRO A 207 22.90 19.16 20.23
C PRO A 207 23.56 18.08 21.08
N TYR A 208 24.86 18.16 21.20
CA TYR A 208 25.64 17.26 22.04
C TYR A 208 25.21 17.52 23.49
N THR A 209 24.40 16.64 24.06
CA THR A 209 24.13 16.62 25.50
C THR A 209 25.28 15.85 26.12
N GLY A 210 26.35 16.61 26.48
CA GLY A 210 27.45 16.13 27.29
C GLY A 210 27.03 15.81 28.71
#